data_2193d66ecad8d7c7ef31317687760242
#
_entry.id   2193d66ecad8d7c7ef31317687760242
#
_cell.length_a   1.000
_cell.length_b   1.000
_cell.length_c   1.000
_cell.angle_alpha   90.00
_cell.angle_beta   90.00
_cell.angle_gamma   90.00
#
_symmetry.space_group_name_H-M   'P 1'
#
loop_
_entity.id
_entity.type
_entity.pdbx_description
1 polymer ?
#
loop_
_entity_poly.entity_id
_entity_poly.type
_entity_poly.pdbx_seq_one_letter_code
_entity_poly.pdbx_strand_id
1 'polypeptide(L)'
;KNPNDPQSAIDLCDCPLYPAHFSIIFSILKDFIGRAGLVPYNIAKQKGELKYILLTESIATGKLMLRFVLRTENKLPLIRRELPKLLEKLPHLEVISINLQPQHAAILEGEQEIFLTEQQFLPENFNGIPLFIRPQGFFQTNPKVAAGLYATAQQWVAEFPIYNLWDLFCGVGGFGLHCAKALQEKWGKPIKLTGIEISSSAILAASHSAKILGLEHVNFQSLNAASVMENKNENKPDLVIVNPPRRGIGKQLSEFLNQIQPHFILYSSCNAMTMGKDLQHLTCYKPLKIQLFDMFPQTSHYEVLVLLVRKIISRKVIL
;
A
#
# COMPACT_ATOMS: atom_id res chain seq x y z
N LYS A 1 1.64 14.73 -19.73
CA LYS A 1 2.25 14.92 -21.09
C LYS A 1 1.36 15.86 -21.87
N ASN A 2 1.95 16.79 -22.64
CA ASN A 2 1.18 17.60 -23.56
C ASN A 2 0.58 16.69 -24.64
N PRO A 3 -0.75 16.71 -24.88
CA PRO A 3 -1.37 15.89 -25.92
C PRO A 3 -0.79 16.10 -27.32
N ASN A 4 -0.32 17.33 -27.61
CA ASN A 4 0.25 17.72 -28.90
C ASN A 4 1.76 17.44 -29.02
N ASP A 5 2.44 17.12 -27.91
CA ASP A 5 3.85 16.73 -27.86
C ASP A 5 4.08 15.71 -26.71
N PRO A 6 3.94 14.41 -27.02
CA PRO A 6 4.10 13.36 -26.01
C PRO A 6 5.50 13.27 -25.41
N GLN A 7 6.49 13.93 -25.99
CA GLN A 7 7.88 13.96 -25.48
C GLN A 7 8.16 15.14 -24.57
N SER A 8 7.26 16.16 -24.54
CA SER A 8 7.43 17.32 -23.66
C SER A 8 7.06 17.00 -22.21
N ALA A 9 7.76 17.67 -21.30
CA ALA A 9 7.40 17.70 -19.88
C ALA A 9 6.48 18.91 -19.62
N ILE A 10 5.53 18.75 -18.70
CA ILE A 10 4.70 19.81 -18.17
C ILE A 10 5.12 20.06 -16.74
N ASP A 11 5.28 21.33 -16.35
CA ASP A 11 5.48 21.72 -14.96
C ASP A 11 4.17 21.49 -14.17
N LEU A 12 4.23 20.67 -13.14
CA LEU A 12 3.10 20.35 -12.26
C LEU A 12 3.24 20.94 -10.86
N CYS A 13 4.14 21.91 -10.66
CA CYS A 13 4.35 22.50 -9.33
C CYS A 13 3.10 23.17 -8.77
N ASP A 14 2.24 23.68 -9.62
CA ASP A 14 0.98 24.32 -9.26
C ASP A 14 -0.25 23.42 -9.49
N CYS A 15 -0.05 22.12 -9.57
CA CYS A 15 -1.14 21.17 -9.78
C CYS A 15 -2.11 21.19 -8.59
N PRO A 16 -3.42 21.43 -8.81
CA PRO A 16 -4.41 21.54 -7.73
C PRO A 16 -4.69 20.22 -7.00
N LEU A 17 -4.18 19.10 -7.50
CA LEU A 17 -4.27 17.80 -6.81
C LEU A 17 -3.27 17.69 -5.65
N TYR A 18 -2.23 18.51 -5.62
CA TYR A 18 -1.27 18.54 -4.52
C TYR A 18 -1.71 19.52 -3.42
N PRO A 19 -1.33 19.28 -2.16
CA PRO A 19 -1.44 20.28 -1.12
C PRO A 19 -0.76 21.59 -1.53
N ALA A 20 -1.38 22.74 -1.24
CA ALA A 20 -0.88 24.05 -1.71
C ALA A 20 0.57 24.33 -1.28
N HIS A 21 0.99 23.88 -0.11
CA HIS A 21 2.36 24.05 0.39
C HIS A 21 3.42 23.25 -0.39
N PHE A 22 3.02 22.26 -1.20
CA PHE A 22 3.97 21.50 -2.04
C PHE A 22 4.64 22.36 -3.10
N SER A 23 4.01 23.43 -3.57
CA SER A 23 4.63 24.36 -4.53
C SER A 23 5.94 24.97 -3.99
N ILE A 24 5.95 25.31 -2.69
CA ILE A 24 7.15 25.80 -1.99
C ILE A 24 8.21 24.69 -1.88
N ILE A 25 7.81 23.48 -1.51
CA ILE A 25 8.72 22.32 -1.41
C ILE A 25 9.35 22.04 -2.78
N PHE A 26 8.55 22.04 -3.85
CA PHE A 26 9.06 21.80 -5.21
C PHE A 26 10.06 22.88 -5.65
N SER A 27 9.85 24.15 -5.27
CA SER A 27 10.82 25.21 -5.53
C SER A 27 12.15 24.95 -4.83
N ILE A 28 12.13 24.53 -3.56
CA ILE A 28 13.33 24.17 -2.80
C ILE A 28 14.03 22.96 -3.41
N LEU A 29 13.28 21.96 -3.85
CA LEU A 29 13.82 20.76 -4.50
C LEU A 29 14.46 21.08 -5.86
N LYS A 30 13.86 21.97 -6.67
CA LYS A 30 14.45 22.42 -7.94
C LYS A 30 15.82 23.09 -7.73
N ASP A 31 15.92 23.98 -6.72
CA ASP A 31 17.18 24.62 -6.32
C ASP A 31 18.23 23.58 -5.84
N PHE A 32 17.81 22.62 -5.02
CA PHE A 32 18.68 21.52 -4.58
C PHE A 32 19.20 20.67 -5.75
N ILE A 33 18.34 20.27 -6.70
CA ILE A 33 18.68 19.49 -7.90
C ILE A 33 19.75 20.23 -8.70
N GLY A 34 19.59 21.55 -8.91
CA GLY A 34 20.55 22.39 -9.62
C GLY A 34 21.92 22.40 -8.91
N ARG A 35 21.96 22.64 -7.59
CA ARG A 35 23.21 22.67 -6.81
C ARG A 35 23.90 21.33 -6.73
N ALA A 36 23.15 20.24 -6.63
CA ALA A 36 23.68 18.87 -6.62
C ALA A 36 24.11 18.40 -8.03
N GLY A 37 23.86 19.19 -9.07
CA GLY A 37 24.20 18.82 -10.44
C GLY A 37 23.47 17.58 -10.94
N LEU A 38 22.22 17.39 -10.52
CA LEU A 38 21.38 16.28 -10.91
C LEU A 38 20.70 16.59 -12.23
N VAL A 39 21.24 16.08 -13.31
CA VAL A 39 20.65 16.25 -14.66
C VAL A 39 19.48 15.26 -14.82
N PRO A 40 18.27 15.75 -15.17
CA PRO A 40 17.13 14.88 -15.45
C PRO A 40 17.43 13.88 -16.56
N TYR A 41 16.96 12.65 -16.37
CA TYR A 41 17.18 11.59 -17.34
C TYR A 41 16.35 11.80 -18.61
N ASN A 42 17.04 11.93 -19.73
CA ASN A 42 16.42 12.02 -21.06
C ASN A 42 16.31 10.62 -21.66
N ILE A 43 15.08 10.14 -21.83
CA ILE A 43 14.79 8.78 -22.31
C ILE A 43 15.33 8.59 -23.74
N ALA A 44 15.12 9.52 -24.65
CA ALA A 44 15.55 9.41 -26.06
C ALA A 44 17.08 9.39 -26.21
N LYS A 45 17.78 10.20 -25.40
CA LYS A 45 19.24 10.30 -25.42
C LYS A 45 19.94 9.31 -24.48
N GLN A 46 19.19 8.63 -23.62
CA GLN A 46 19.69 7.74 -22.54
C GLN A 46 20.77 8.37 -21.67
N LYS A 47 20.64 9.71 -21.42
CA LYS A 47 21.60 10.51 -20.65
C LYS A 47 20.91 11.23 -19.51
N GLY A 48 21.66 11.52 -18.44
CA GLY A 48 21.17 12.12 -17.20
C GLY A 48 21.15 11.10 -16.08
N GLU A 49 21.04 11.57 -14.85
CA GLU A 49 21.12 10.74 -13.64
C GLU A 49 19.78 10.64 -12.92
N LEU A 50 19.02 11.75 -12.83
CA LEU A 50 17.80 11.84 -12.05
C LEU A 50 16.60 11.32 -12.87
N LYS A 51 16.04 10.19 -12.49
CA LYS A 51 14.87 9.61 -13.14
C LYS A 51 13.55 10.08 -12.54
N TYR A 52 13.45 10.00 -11.22
CA TYR A 52 12.24 10.37 -10.49
C TYR A 52 12.58 11.01 -9.16
N ILE A 53 11.63 11.79 -8.64
CA ILE A 53 11.55 12.22 -7.26
C ILE A 53 10.18 11.80 -6.75
N LEU A 54 10.16 11.13 -5.59
CA LEU A 54 8.93 10.79 -4.89
C LEU A 54 8.92 11.54 -3.57
N LEU A 55 7.89 12.36 -3.38
CA LEU A 55 7.66 13.09 -2.14
C LEU A 55 6.39 12.54 -1.50
N THR A 56 6.50 12.13 -0.25
CA THR A 56 5.38 11.63 0.56
C THR A 56 5.28 12.46 1.83
N GLU A 57 4.07 12.89 2.17
CA GLU A 57 3.77 13.57 3.42
C GLU A 57 2.88 12.67 4.28
N SER A 58 3.21 12.55 5.56
CA SER A 58 2.32 11.97 6.54
C SER A 58 1.29 13.01 6.97
N ILE A 59 0.01 12.71 6.82
CA ILE A 59 -1.06 13.60 7.28
C ILE A 59 -1.12 13.67 8.81
N ALA A 60 -0.81 12.57 9.48
CA ALA A 60 -0.84 12.52 10.94
C ALA A 60 0.25 13.37 11.60
N THR A 61 1.43 13.48 10.97
CA THR A 61 2.61 14.11 11.57
C THR A 61 3.09 15.37 10.87
N GLY A 62 2.67 15.63 9.63
CA GLY A 62 3.20 16.69 8.76
C GLY A 62 4.66 16.46 8.34
N LYS A 63 5.21 15.26 8.61
CA LYS A 63 6.57 14.90 8.25
C LYS A 63 6.65 14.44 6.80
N LEU A 64 7.83 14.59 6.22
CA LEU A 64 8.09 14.33 4.81
C LEU A 64 9.09 13.17 4.62
N MET A 65 8.85 12.40 3.58
CA MET A 65 9.80 11.43 3.02
C MET A 65 10.11 11.81 1.57
N LEU A 66 11.39 11.89 1.25
CA LEU A 66 11.91 12.23 -0.06
C LEU A 66 12.77 11.09 -0.60
N ARG A 67 12.44 10.61 -1.78
CA ARG A 67 13.19 9.56 -2.47
C ARG A 67 13.65 10.05 -3.83
N PHE A 68 14.93 9.98 -4.08
CA PHE A 68 15.52 10.21 -5.41
C PHE A 68 15.71 8.87 -6.11
N VAL A 69 15.25 8.74 -7.33
CA VAL A 69 15.55 7.57 -8.19
C VAL A 69 16.61 7.98 -9.20
N LEU A 70 17.80 7.42 -9.05
CA LEU A 70 18.97 7.74 -9.84
C LEU A 70 19.38 6.55 -10.72
N ARG A 71 20.04 6.85 -11.83
CA ARG A 71 20.60 5.82 -12.70
C ARG A 71 21.83 5.15 -12.08
N THR A 72 22.68 5.94 -11.41
CA THR A 72 23.91 5.48 -10.75
C THR A 72 24.11 6.20 -9.42
N GLU A 73 25.08 5.78 -8.63
CA GLU A 73 25.46 6.44 -7.38
C GLU A 73 26.48 7.58 -7.54
N ASN A 74 26.92 7.87 -8.77
CA ASN A 74 27.99 8.83 -9.04
C ASN A 74 27.75 10.23 -8.46
N LYS A 75 26.47 10.61 -8.28
CA LYS A 75 26.07 11.91 -7.72
C LYS A 75 25.88 11.89 -6.20
N LEU A 76 26.00 10.76 -5.55
CA LEU A 76 25.81 10.61 -4.11
C LEU A 76 26.69 11.58 -3.29
N PRO A 77 27.99 11.78 -3.57
CA PRO A 77 28.80 12.77 -2.84
C PRO A 77 28.27 14.20 -2.94
N LEU A 78 27.75 14.59 -4.11
CA LEU A 78 27.20 15.93 -4.32
C LEU A 78 25.85 16.10 -3.61
N ILE A 79 25.02 15.07 -3.60
CA ILE A 79 23.78 15.05 -2.83
C ILE A 79 24.09 15.21 -1.35
N ARG A 80 25.02 14.44 -0.81
CA ARG A 80 25.42 14.51 0.60
C ARG A 80 25.97 15.89 0.99
N ARG A 81 26.72 16.54 0.10
CA ARG A 81 27.21 17.92 0.29
C ARG A 81 26.10 18.93 0.46
N GLU A 82 25.02 18.82 -0.34
CA GLU A 82 23.90 19.78 -0.35
C GLU A 82 22.84 19.45 0.69
N LEU A 83 22.88 18.26 1.28
CA LEU A 83 21.85 17.76 2.21
C LEU A 83 21.62 18.65 3.43
N PRO A 84 22.67 19.16 4.14
CA PRO A 84 22.45 20.04 5.29
C PRO A 84 21.59 21.27 4.96
N LYS A 85 21.84 21.91 3.81
CA LYS A 85 21.09 23.07 3.37
C LYS A 85 19.64 22.72 2.98
N LEU A 86 19.41 21.50 2.47
CA LEU A 86 18.06 21.02 2.21
C LEU A 86 17.28 20.82 3.50
N LEU A 87 17.88 20.19 4.50
CA LEU A 87 17.30 19.94 5.81
C LEU A 87 17.01 21.24 6.59
N GLU A 88 17.87 22.26 6.45
CA GLU A 88 17.62 23.59 7.01
C GLU A 88 16.36 24.22 6.42
N LYS A 89 16.16 24.09 5.09
CA LYS A 89 14.98 24.65 4.39
C LYS A 89 13.71 23.80 4.58
N LEU A 90 13.85 22.50 4.82
CA LEU A 90 12.76 21.54 5.01
C LEU A 90 12.95 20.77 6.33
N PRO A 91 12.72 21.44 7.49
CA PRO A 91 12.96 20.81 8.80
C PRO A 91 12.04 19.62 9.11
N HIS A 92 10.94 19.47 8.37
CA HIS A 92 10.01 18.34 8.49
C HIS A 92 10.40 17.13 7.62
N LEU A 93 11.52 17.22 6.90
CA LEU A 93 12.01 16.12 6.07
C LEU A 93 12.77 15.11 6.94
N GLU A 94 12.11 14.00 7.28
CA GLU A 94 12.67 12.98 8.20
C GLU A 94 13.34 11.83 7.49
N VAL A 95 12.81 11.42 6.35
CA VAL A 95 13.32 10.27 5.60
C VAL A 95 13.82 10.73 4.24
N ILE A 96 15.10 10.45 3.95
CA ILE A 96 15.68 10.70 2.63
C ILE A 96 16.37 9.44 2.17
N SER A 97 16.06 9.02 0.96
CA SER A 97 16.72 7.87 0.34
C SER A 97 17.03 8.09 -1.14
N ILE A 98 17.96 7.28 -1.63
CA ILE A 98 18.28 7.16 -3.05
C ILE A 98 18.00 5.72 -3.46
N ASN A 99 17.19 5.56 -4.49
CA ASN A 99 17.01 4.28 -5.17
C ASN A 99 17.83 4.25 -6.46
N LEU A 100 18.56 3.17 -6.68
CA LEU A 100 19.35 2.98 -7.90
C LEU A 100 18.57 2.15 -8.92
N GLN A 101 18.20 2.80 -10.03
CA GLN A 101 17.50 2.18 -11.16
C GLN A 101 18.32 2.36 -12.44
N PRO A 102 19.27 1.46 -12.75
CA PRO A 102 20.18 1.61 -13.89
C PRO A 102 19.54 1.29 -15.24
N GLN A 103 18.44 0.54 -15.27
CA GLN A 103 17.85 0.03 -16.50
C GLN A 103 17.17 1.13 -17.33
N HIS A 104 17.32 1.08 -18.65
CA HIS A 104 16.55 1.91 -19.57
C HIS A 104 15.16 1.28 -19.78
N ALA A 105 14.30 1.40 -18.77
CA ALA A 105 12.94 0.84 -18.78
C ALA A 105 11.99 1.76 -18.03
N ALA A 106 10.71 1.66 -18.33
CA ALA A 106 9.64 2.37 -17.62
C ALA A 106 9.32 1.70 -16.26
N ILE A 107 10.37 1.45 -15.47
CA ILE A 107 10.31 0.88 -14.12
C ILE A 107 10.61 2.01 -13.14
N LEU A 108 9.75 2.16 -12.13
CA LEU A 108 9.84 3.24 -11.16
C LEU A 108 11.09 3.11 -10.27
N GLU A 109 11.44 1.90 -9.87
CA GLU A 109 12.50 1.64 -8.89
C GLU A 109 13.36 0.43 -9.25
N GLY A 110 14.60 0.44 -8.75
CA GLY A 110 15.52 -0.69 -8.77
C GLY A 110 15.59 -1.37 -7.40
N GLU A 111 16.45 -2.37 -7.29
CA GLU A 111 16.55 -3.21 -6.09
C GLU A 111 17.29 -2.52 -4.93
N GLN A 112 18.25 -1.64 -5.23
CA GLN A 112 19.13 -1.03 -4.24
C GLN A 112 18.55 0.29 -3.72
N GLU A 113 18.42 0.39 -2.39
CA GLU A 113 18.03 1.60 -1.65
C GLU A 113 19.14 2.05 -0.72
N ILE A 114 19.51 3.33 -0.76
CA ILE A 114 20.57 3.94 0.08
C ILE A 114 19.89 5.00 0.93
N PHE A 115 19.83 4.81 2.25
CA PHE A 115 19.31 5.81 3.17
C PHE A 115 20.36 6.90 3.45
N LEU A 116 19.90 8.15 3.45
CA LEU A 116 20.70 9.33 3.77
C LEU A 116 20.38 9.89 5.17
N THR A 117 19.36 9.38 5.81
CA THR A 117 18.89 9.70 7.16
C THR A 117 18.91 8.45 8.03
N GLU A 118 18.99 8.63 9.35
CA GLU A 118 18.86 7.52 10.30
C GLU A 118 17.45 6.95 10.28
N GLN A 119 16.46 7.83 10.22
CA GLN A 119 15.06 7.42 10.09
C GLN A 119 14.82 6.82 8.70
N GLN A 120 14.22 5.63 8.67
CA GLN A 120 14.00 4.85 7.45
C GLN A 120 12.52 4.63 7.11
N PHE A 121 11.63 5.13 7.94
CA PHE A 121 10.18 5.03 7.74
C PHE A 121 9.50 6.32 8.21
N LEU A 122 8.39 6.64 7.58
CA LEU A 122 7.55 7.79 7.91
C LEU A 122 6.34 7.28 8.71
N PRO A 123 6.16 7.70 9.98
CA PRO A 123 4.99 7.31 10.76
C PRO A 123 3.73 7.97 10.19
N GLU A 124 2.67 7.20 10.11
CA GLU A 124 1.33 7.64 9.71
C GLU A 124 0.29 7.06 10.68
N ASN A 125 -0.89 7.64 10.72
CA ASN A 125 -1.99 7.14 11.55
C ASN A 125 -3.32 7.25 10.79
N PHE A 126 -3.98 6.12 10.59
CA PHE A 126 -5.33 6.08 10.05
C PHE A 126 -6.29 5.52 11.11
N ASN A 127 -7.31 6.30 11.48
CA ASN A 127 -8.35 5.87 12.42
C ASN A 127 -7.81 5.35 13.75
N GLY A 128 -6.70 5.92 14.26
CA GLY A 128 -6.05 5.46 15.50
C GLY A 128 -5.10 4.25 15.30
N ILE A 129 -4.95 3.74 14.09
CA ILE A 129 -4.03 2.65 13.78
C ILE A 129 -2.70 3.23 13.28
N PRO A 130 -1.59 3.03 14.02
CA PRO A 130 -0.27 3.46 13.58
C PRO A 130 0.19 2.61 12.41
N LEU A 131 0.65 3.25 11.35
CA LEU A 131 1.22 2.63 10.17
C LEU A 131 2.59 3.25 9.87
N PHE A 132 3.45 2.53 9.16
CA PHE A 132 4.79 2.99 8.83
C PHE A 132 5.03 2.87 7.33
N ILE A 133 5.29 4.03 6.69
CA ILE A 133 5.54 4.13 5.25
C ILE A 133 7.03 4.00 5.02
N ARG A 134 7.44 3.10 4.14
CA ARG A 134 8.84 2.94 3.71
C ARG A 134 9.01 3.32 2.25
N PRO A 135 10.22 3.74 1.82
CA PRO A 135 10.47 4.16 0.44
C PRO A 135 10.09 3.11 -0.62
N GLN A 136 10.33 1.83 -0.33
CA GLN A 136 10.05 0.70 -1.24
C GLN A 136 8.70 0.03 -0.98
N GLY A 137 7.87 0.61 -0.11
CA GLY A 137 6.57 0.05 0.24
C GLY A 137 5.44 0.68 -0.56
N PHE A 138 4.43 -0.11 -0.91
CA PHE A 138 3.17 0.45 -1.38
C PHE A 138 2.43 1.09 -0.20
N PHE A 139 1.95 2.31 -0.39
CA PHE A 139 1.04 2.98 0.52
C PHE A 139 -0.05 3.70 -0.27
N GLN A 140 -1.25 3.82 0.30
CA GLN A 140 -2.38 4.47 -0.37
C GLN A 140 -2.09 5.96 -0.58
N THR A 141 -2.17 6.40 -1.84
CA THR A 141 -1.78 7.77 -2.24
C THR A 141 -2.80 8.85 -1.88
N ASN A 142 -4.04 8.48 -1.56
CA ASN A 142 -5.07 9.37 -1.05
C ASN A 142 -5.41 9.00 0.39
N PRO A 143 -4.74 9.58 1.39
CA PRO A 143 -4.87 9.18 2.79
C PRO A 143 -6.28 9.34 3.36
N LYS A 144 -7.01 10.38 2.95
CA LYS A 144 -8.38 10.62 3.42
C LYS A 144 -9.34 9.52 2.94
N VAL A 145 -9.25 9.15 1.67
CA VAL A 145 -10.08 8.08 1.11
C VAL A 145 -9.65 6.73 1.65
N ALA A 146 -8.34 6.50 1.85
CA ALA A 146 -7.81 5.29 2.46
C ALA A 146 -8.30 5.10 3.89
N ALA A 147 -8.30 6.16 4.71
CA ALA A 147 -8.86 6.12 6.06
C ALA A 147 -10.37 5.74 6.03
N GLY A 148 -11.13 6.30 5.10
CA GLY A 148 -12.55 5.94 4.89
C GLY A 148 -12.73 4.48 4.44
N LEU A 149 -11.86 3.99 3.56
CA LEU A 149 -11.87 2.60 3.11
C LEU A 149 -11.63 1.63 4.27
N TYR A 150 -10.61 1.88 5.10
CA TYR A 150 -10.33 1.06 6.27
C TYR A 150 -11.41 1.17 7.35
N ALA A 151 -11.98 2.37 7.59
CA ALA A 151 -13.10 2.54 8.52
C ALA A 151 -14.33 1.75 8.07
N THR A 152 -14.64 1.74 6.78
CA THR A 152 -15.74 0.93 6.22
C THR A 152 -15.49 -0.56 6.42
N ALA A 153 -14.26 -1.02 6.17
CA ALA A 153 -13.88 -2.41 6.43
C ALA A 153 -14.06 -2.81 7.89
N GLN A 154 -13.57 -1.98 8.84
CA GLN A 154 -13.77 -2.17 10.29
C GLN A 154 -15.25 -2.29 10.64
N GLN A 155 -16.06 -1.34 10.17
CA GLN A 155 -17.49 -1.30 10.47
C GLN A 155 -18.20 -2.56 9.97
N TRP A 156 -17.90 -3.00 8.74
CA TRP A 156 -18.57 -4.16 8.15
C TRP A 156 -18.21 -5.46 8.87
N VAL A 157 -16.93 -5.68 9.16
CA VAL A 157 -16.49 -6.92 9.82
C VAL A 157 -16.91 -6.98 11.28
N ALA A 158 -17.00 -5.84 11.97
CA ALA A 158 -17.42 -5.78 13.37
C ALA A 158 -18.88 -6.18 13.61
N GLU A 159 -19.70 -6.28 12.55
CA GLU A 159 -21.07 -6.80 12.66
C GLU A 159 -21.13 -8.30 12.94
N PHE A 160 -20.02 -9.02 12.76
CA PHE A 160 -19.97 -10.48 12.84
C PHE A 160 -18.96 -10.96 13.88
N PRO A 161 -19.22 -12.09 14.57
CA PRO A 161 -18.29 -12.68 15.54
C PRO A 161 -17.14 -13.41 14.81
N ILE A 162 -16.12 -12.66 14.42
CA ILE A 162 -14.92 -13.12 13.70
C ILE A 162 -13.75 -13.11 14.67
N TYR A 163 -13.00 -14.21 14.77
CA TYR A 163 -11.89 -14.38 15.72
C TYR A 163 -10.57 -14.80 15.05
N ASN A 164 -10.63 -15.31 13.81
CA ASN A 164 -9.46 -15.72 13.03
C ASN A 164 -9.49 -15.08 11.63
N LEU A 165 -8.52 -14.19 11.36
CA LEU A 165 -8.39 -13.46 10.11
C LEU A 165 -7.13 -13.88 9.37
N TRP A 166 -7.25 -13.99 8.05
CA TRP A 166 -6.11 -13.98 7.15
C TRP A 166 -6.16 -12.72 6.29
N ASP A 167 -5.04 -11.99 6.20
CA ASP A 167 -4.86 -10.84 5.30
C ASP A 167 -3.81 -11.22 4.25
N LEU A 168 -4.29 -11.61 3.08
CA LEU A 168 -3.44 -12.02 1.96
C LEU A 168 -3.19 -10.81 1.07
N PHE A 169 -1.94 -10.47 0.81
CA PHE A 169 -1.46 -9.19 0.25
C PHE A 169 -1.54 -8.05 1.28
N CYS A 170 -1.12 -8.30 2.52
CA CYS A 170 -1.40 -7.40 3.63
C CYS A 170 -0.62 -6.07 3.58
N GLY A 171 0.43 -5.95 2.76
CA GLY A 171 1.28 -4.77 2.74
C GLY A 171 1.79 -4.42 4.14
N VAL A 172 1.63 -3.16 4.54
CA VAL A 172 1.96 -2.67 5.90
C VAL A 172 0.90 -3.03 6.96
N GLY A 173 -0.04 -3.91 6.62
CA GLY A 173 -1.06 -4.39 7.54
C GLY A 173 -2.33 -3.52 7.62
N GLY A 174 -2.53 -2.62 6.66
CA GLY A 174 -3.62 -1.64 6.72
C GLY A 174 -4.98 -2.26 7.01
N PHE A 175 -5.48 -3.19 6.20
CA PHE A 175 -6.77 -3.84 6.43
C PHE A 175 -6.77 -4.75 7.66
N GLY A 176 -5.79 -5.66 7.76
CA GLY A 176 -5.74 -6.66 8.83
C GLY A 176 -5.71 -6.05 10.22
N LEU A 177 -4.87 -5.02 10.43
CA LEU A 177 -4.73 -4.34 11.72
C LEU A 177 -6.01 -3.57 12.10
N HIS A 178 -6.62 -2.84 11.15
CA HIS A 178 -7.87 -2.13 11.38
C HIS A 178 -8.99 -3.11 11.76
N CYS A 179 -9.16 -4.19 10.99
CA CYS A 179 -10.18 -5.19 11.27
C CYS A 179 -9.95 -5.91 12.60
N ALA A 180 -8.71 -6.36 12.88
CA ALA A 180 -8.38 -7.06 14.11
C ALA A 180 -8.64 -6.19 15.36
N LYS A 181 -8.22 -4.90 15.31
CA LYS A 181 -8.45 -3.97 16.42
C LYS A 181 -9.92 -3.74 16.69
N ALA A 182 -10.72 -3.48 15.64
CA ALA A 182 -12.15 -3.28 15.75
C ALA A 182 -12.88 -4.51 16.32
N LEU A 183 -12.52 -5.70 15.85
CA LEU A 183 -13.09 -6.96 16.35
C LEU A 183 -12.73 -7.22 17.81
N GLN A 184 -11.47 -6.99 18.21
CA GLN A 184 -11.03 -7.15 19.60
C GLN A 184 -11.79 -6.20 20.53
N GLU A 185 -11.96 -4.94 20.13
CA GLU A 185 -12.72 -3.95 20.92
C GLU A 185 -14.20 -4.30 21.01
N LYS A 186 -14.79 -4.73 19.88
CA LYS A 186 -16.22 -5.07 19.83
C LYS A 186 -16.59 -6.30 20.64
N TRP A 187 -15.78 -7.35 20.55
CA TRP A 187 -16.13 -8.66 21.11
C TRP A 187 -15.38 -8.99 22.40
N GLY A 188 -14.41 -8.15 22.82
CA GLY A 188 -13.62 -8.33 24.05
C GLY A 188 -12.83 -9.65 24.10
N LYS A 189 -12.46 -10.19 22.94
CA LYS A 189 -11.71 -11.45 22.80
C LYS A 189 -10.47 -11.26 21.97
N PRO A 190 -9.41 -12.05 22.23
CA PRO A 190 -8.22 -12.07 21.37
C PRO A 190 -8.58 -12.44 19.93
N ILE A 191 -8.02 -11.70 18.98
CA ILE A 191 -8.20 -11.93 17.54
C ILE A 191 -6.90 -12.49 16.97
N LYS A 192 -6.97 -13.64 16.31
CA LYS A 192 -5.84 -14.21 15.57
C LYS A 192 -5.78 -13.55 14.19
N LEU A 193 -4.64 -12.92 13.86
CA LEU A 193 -4.37 -12.34 12.55
C LEU A 193 -3.14 -12.98 11.93
N THR A 194 -3.30 -13.58 10.74
CA THR A 194 -2.19 -14.04 9.90
C THR A 194 -2.12 -13.14 8.66
N GLY A 195 -1.04 -12.38 8.52
CA GLY A 195 -0.80 -11.50 7.36
C GLY A 195 0.30 -12.06 6.46
N ILE A 196 0.09 -12.04 5.16
CA ILE A 196 1.03 -12.51 4.15
C ILE A 196 1.30 -11.42 3.13
N GLU A 197 2.57 -11.13 2.92
CA GLU A 197 3.07 -10.12 1.99
C GLU A 197 4.46 -10.54 1.48
N ILE A 198 4.75 -10.29 0.21
CA ILE A 198 6.05 -10.64 -0.38
C ILE A 198 7.17 -9.70 0.09
N SER A 199 6.85 -8.45 0.42
CA SER A 199 7.80 -7.45 0.88
C SER A 199 8.15 -7.66 2.35
N SER A 200 9.38 -8.08 2.64
CA SER A 200 9.88 -8.22 4.02
C SER A 200 9.88 -6.88 4.79
N SER A 201 10.12 -5.75 4.09
CA SER A 201 10.10 -4.42 4.70
C SER A 201 8.68 -4.02 5.13
N ALA A 202 7.65 -4.38 4.34
CA ALA A 202 6.26 -4.16 4.71
C ALA A 202 5.84 -5.01 5.91
N ILE A 203 6.29 -6.26 5.97
CA ILE A 203 6.06 -7.18 7.11
C ILE A 203 6.68 -6.63 8.41
N LEU A 204 7.89 -6.07 8.35
CA LEU A 204 8.51 -5.42 9.51
C LEU A 204 7.67 -4.22 10.00
N ALA A 205 7.16 -3.40 9.09
CA ALA A 205 6.28 -2.27 9.41
C ALA A 205 4.97 -2.75 10.04
N ALA A 206 4.30 -3.76 9.45
CA ALA A 206 3.07 -4.34 9.98
C ALA A 206 3.26 -4.94 11.37
N SER A 207 4.35 -5.67 11.60
CA SER A 207 4.69 -6.26 12.90
C SER A 207 4.94 -5.20 13.97
N HIS A 208 5.59 -4.09 13.59
CA HIS A 208 5.81 -2.96 14.50
C HIS A 208 4.49 -2.30 14.89
N SER A 209 3.59 -2.08 13.93
CA SER A 209 2.25 -1.55 14.18
C SER A 209 1.43 -2.44 15.10
N ALA A 210 1.43 -3.77 14.88
CA ALA A 210 0.73 -4.73 15.72
C ALA A 210 1.22 -4.69 17.17
N LYS A 211 2.53 -4.57 17.39
CA LYS A 211 3.13 -4.44 18.72
C LYS A 211 2.66 -3.19 19.45
N ILE A 212 2.62 -2.04 18.77
CA ILE A 212 2.12 -0.78 19.34
C ILE A 212 0.64 -0.90 19.73
N LEU A 213 -0.15 -1.60 18.91
CA LEU A 213 -1.58 -1.82 19.16
C LEU A 213 -1.88 -2.83 20.28
N GLY A 214 -0.86 -3.53 20.80
CA GLY A 214 -1.05 -4.59 21.80
C GLY A 214 -1.79 -5.81 21.25
N LEU A 215 -1.65 -6.11 19.95
CA LEU A 215 -2.24 -7.30 19.33
C LEU A 215 -1.28 -8.49 19.51
N GLU A 216 -1.60 -9.40 20.44
CA GLU A 216 -0.68 -10.48 20.85
C GLU A 216 -0.68 -11.68 19.89
N HIS A 217 -1.81 -11.94 19.21
CA HIS A 217 -1.98 -13.15 18.36
C HIS A 217 -1.83 -12.81 16.86
N VAL A 218 -0.76 -12.09 16.52
CA VAL A 218 -0.49 -11.67 15.14
C VAL A 218 0.74 -12.37 14.60
N ASN A 219 0.62 -12.93 13.38
CA ASN A 219 1.70 -13.58 12.66
C ASN A 219 1.80 -12.99 11.25
N PHE A 220 2.78 -12.13 11.02
CA PHE A 220 3.09 -11.59 9.70
C PHE A 220 4.24 -12.36 9.06
N GLN A 221 4.06 -12.82 7.81
CA GLN A 221 5.01 -13.66 7.10
C GLN A 221 5.36 -13.08 5.74
N SER A 222 6.67 -13.01 5.43
CA SER A 222 7.17 -12.58 4.12
C SER A 222 7.11 -13.75 3.13
N LEU A 223 5.94 -13.95 2.52
CA LEU A 223 5.66 -15.06 1.60
C LEU A 223 4.80 -14.58 0.42
N ASN A 224 4.77 -15.38 -0.64
CA ASN A 224 3.76 -15.19 -1.69
C ASN A 224 2.38 -15.60 -1.17
N ALA A 225 1.34 -14.85 -1.49
CA ALA A 225 -0.04 -15.18 -1.09
C ALA A 225 -0.47 -16.60 -1.53
N ALA A 226 0.08 -17.13 -2.61
CA ALA A 226 -0.17 -18.50 -3.05
C ALA A 226 0.38 -19.58 -2.10
N SER A 227 1.35 -19.25 -1.23
CA SER A 227 1.93 -20.22 -0.28
C SER A 227 0.93 -20.73 0.78
N VAL A 228 -0.16 -19.97 1.01
CA VAL A 228 -1.22 -20.45 1.92
C VAL A 228 -1.88 -21.75 1.45
N MET A 229 -1.83 -22.03 0.14
CA MET A 229 -2.40 -23.24 -0.44
C MET A 229 -1.62 -24.51 -0.06
N GLU A 230 -0.37 -24.36 0.38
CA GLU A 230 0.49 -25.47 0.78
C GLU A 230 0.27 -25.88 2.24
N ASN A 231 -0.23 -24.97 3.08
CA ASN A 231 -0.45 -25.16 4.51
C ASN A 231 -1.82 -25.79 4.82
N LYS A 232 -1.93 -27.12 4.69
CA LYS A 232 -3.18 -27.87 4.90
C LYS A 232 -3.62 -27.98 6.36
N ASN A 233 -2.79 -27.63 7.33
CA ASN A 233 -3.00 -27.93 8.77
C ASN A 233 -3.31 -26.69 9.64
N GLU A 234 -3.43 -25.50 9.09
CA GLU A 234 -3.78 -24.33 9.90
C GLU A 234 -5.29 -24.26 10.16
N ASN A 235 -5.66 -23.78 11.36
CA ASN A 235 -7.05 -23.49 11.70
C ASN A 235 -7.65 -22.56 10.65
N LYS A 236 -8.74 -23.01 10.02
CA LYS A 236 -9.44 -22.25 8.96
C LYS A 236 -9.80 -20.86 9.47
N PRO A 237 -9.61 -19.81 8.65
CA PRO A 237 -10.00 -18.48 9.01
C PRO A 237 -11.54 -18.31 8.97
N ASP A 238 -12.06 -17.43 9.83
CA ASP A 238 -13.44 -16.96 9.73
C ASP A 238 -13.60 -15.96 8.60
N LEU A 239 -12.58 -15.10 8.44
CA LEU A 239 -12.50 -14.04 7.43
C LEU A 239 -11.16 -14.13 6.68
N VAL A 240 -11.23 -14.04 5.36
CA VAL A 240 -10.06 -13.78 4.50
C VAL A 240 -10.18 -12.38 3.90
N ILE A 241 -9.15 -11.57 4.08
CA ILE A 241 -9.02 -10.25 3.46
C ILE A 241 -8.08 -10.38 2.27
N VAL A 242 -8.46 -9.82 1.13
CA VAL A 242 -7.63 -9.75 -0.07
C VAL A 242 -7.65 -8.36 -0.67
N ASN A 243 -6.47 -7.78 -0.84
CA ASN A 243 -6.25 -6.53 -1.57
C ASN A 243 -5.12 -6.73 -2.61
N PRO A 244 -5.39 -7.51 -3.67
CA PRO A 244 -4.38 -7.92 -4.63
C PRO A 244 -3.95 -6.79 -5.55
N PRO A 245 -2.81 -6.93 -6.27
CA PRO A 245 -2.48 -6.11 -7.42
C PRO A 245 -3.58 -6.12 -8.49
N ARG A 246 -3.48 -5.23 -9.49
CA ARG A 246 -4.47 -5.06 -10.58
C ARG A 246 -4.88 -6.34 -11.32
N ARG A 247 -4.06 -7.40 -11.26
CA ARG A 247 -4.36 -8.71 -11.89
C ARG A 247 -5.41 -9.53 -11.14
N GLY A 248 -5.79 -9.13 -9.93
CA GLY A 248 -6.71 -9.90 -9.05
C GLY A 248 -6.01 -11.06 -8.33
N ILE A 249 -6.82 -11.93 -7.68
CA ILE A 249 -6.34 -13.12 -6.97
C ILE A 249 -6.19 -14.33 -7.89
N GLY A 250 -6.88 -14.33 -9.02
CA GLY A 250 -6.84 -15.39 -10.02
C GLY A 250 -7.58 -16.67 -9.62
N LYS A 251 -7.67 -17.59 -10.60
CA LYS A 251 -8.47 -18.82 -10.47
C LYS A 251 -8.00 -19.73 -9.33
N GLN A 252 -6.68 -19.96 -9.23
CA GLN A 252 -6.13 -20.91 -8.24
C GLN A 252 -6.45 -20.50 -6.78
N LEU A 253 -6.23 -19.22 -6.43
CA LEU A 253 -6.54 -18.75 -5.08
C LEU A 253 -8.05 -18.71 -4.84
N SER A 254 -8.86 -18.38 -5.85
CA SER A 254 -10.33 -18.43 -5.76
C SER A 254 -10.84 -19.86 -5.49
N GLU A 255 -10.29 -20.85 -6.18
CA GLU A 255 -10.63 -22.27 -5.96
C GLU A 255 -10.21 -22.74 -4.56
N PHE A 256 -9.02 -22.34 -4.10
CA PHE A 256 -8.58 -22.62 -2.73
C PHE A 256 -9.52 -22.01 -1.68
N LEU A 257 -9.95 -20.76 -1.86
CA LEU A 257 -10.93 -20.12 -0.97
C LEU A 257 -12.29 -20.85 -0.97
N ASN A 258 -12.74 -21.37 -2.12
CA ASN A 258 -13.91 -22.25 -2.18
C ASN A 258 -13.71 -23.58 -1.43
N GLN A 259 -12.48 -24.10 -1.32
CA GLN A 259 -12.18 -25.34 -0.60
C GLN A 259 -12.14 -25.14 0.91
N ILE A 260 -11.44 -24.10 1.39
CA ILE A 260 -11.32 -23.81 2.84
C ILE A 260 -12.58 -23.20 3.43
N GLN A 261 -13.40 -22.55 2.59
CA GLN A 261 -14.70 -21.99 2.92
C GLN A 261 -14.73 -21.10 4.17
N PRO A 262 -13.94 -20.00 4.26
CA PRO A 262 -14.14 -19.01 5.29
C PRO A 262 -15.58 -18.49 5.28
N HIS A 263 -16.09 -18.04 6.42
CA HIS A 263 -17.45 -17.48 6.49
C HIS A 263 -17.59 -16.23 5.64
N PHE A 264 -16.54 -15.42 5.61
CA PHE A 264 -16.49 -14.16 4.88
C PHE A 264 -15.20 -13.99 4.07
N ILE A 265 -15.31 -13.22 2.98
CA ILE A 265 -14.16 -12.69 2.24
C ILE A 265 -14.37 -11.19 2.11
N LEU A 266 -13.40 -10.40 2.57
CA LEU A 266 -13.35 -8.95 2.34
C LEU A 266 -12.39 -8.70 1.18
N TYR A 267 -12.92 -8.26 0.04
CA TYR A 267 -12.15 -8.04 -1.17
C TYR A 267 -12.10 -6.55 -1.51
N SER A 268 -10.92 -5.95 -1.48
CA SER A 268 -10.63 -4.61 -1.99
C SER A 268 -9.87 -4.70 -3.30
N SER A 269 -10.22 -3.87 -4.29
CA SER A 269 -9.54 -3.86 -5.60
C SER A 269 -9.62 -2.51 -6.30
N CYS A 270 -8.49 -2.08 -6.86
CA CYS A 270 -8.41 -0.94 -7.77
C CYS A 270 -8.79 -1.30 -9.24
N ASN A 271 -9.25 -2.53 -9.49
CA ASN A 271 -9.68 -2.99 -10.81
C ASN A 271 -10.93 -3.88 -10.71
N ALA A 272 -12.09 -3.26 -10.85
CA ALA A 272 -13.38 -3.96 -10.78
C ALA A 272 -13.57 -5.04 -11.86
N MET A 273 -12.89 -4.92 -13.01
CA MET A 273 -12.99 -5.91 -14.08
C MET A 273 -12.32 -7.23 -13.70
N THR A 274 -11.13 -7.18 -13.09
CA THR A 274 -10.46 -8.38 -12.60
C THR A 274 -11.15 -8.95 -11.38
N MET A 275 -11.61 -8.09 -10.45
CA MET A 275 -12.45 -8.52 -9.34
C MET A 275 -13.69 -9.27 -9.84
N GLY A 276 -14.41 -8.76 -10.86
CA GLY A 276 -15.58 -9.41 -11.44
C GLY A 276 -15.30 -10.82 -11.97
N LYS A 277 -14.11 -11.03 -12.59
CA LYS A 277 -13.64 -12.36 -13.02
C LYS A 277 -13.37 -13.29 -11.83
N ASP A 278 -12.71 -12.79 -10.80
CA ASP A 278 -12.44 -13.55 -9.59
C ASP A 278 -13.72 -13.95 -8.86
N LEU A 279 -14.71 -13.04 -8.80
CA LEU A 279 -16.03 -13.33 -8.22
C LEU A 279 -16.78 -14.46 -8.96
N GLN A 280 -16.59 -14.59 -10.29
CA GLN A 280 -17.14 -15.72 -11.03
C GLN A 280 -16.49 -17.07 -10.62
N HIS A 281 -15.24 -17.06 -10.19
CA HIS A 281 -14.55 -18.24 -9.66
C HIS A 281 -14.91 -18.52 -8.19
N LEU A 282 -15.33 -17.53 -7.41
CA LEU A 282 -15.76 -17.68 -6.01
C LEU A 282 -17.18 -18.18 -5.90
N THR A 283 -17.45 -19.36 -6.47
CA THR A 283 -18.79 -19.92 -6.65
C THR A 283 -19.56 -20.19 -5.34
N CYS A 284 -18.85 -20.41 -4.24
CA CYS A 284 -19.42 -20.64 -2.91
C CYS A 284 -19.87 -19.35 -2.20
N TYR A 285 -19.66 -18.18 -2.80
CA TYR A 285 -19.90 -16.87 -2.18
C TYR A 285 -20.92 -16.04 -2.92
N LYS A 286 -21.50 -15.07 -2.21
CA LYS A 286 -22.32 -14.00 -2.78
C LYS A 286 -21.95 -12.66 -2.13
N PRO A 287 -22.04 -11.54 -2.86
CA PRO A 287 -21.87 -10.22 -2.28
C PRO A 287 -22.93 -9.95 -1.19
N LEU A 288 -22.47 -9.42 -0.06
CA LEU A 288 -23.31 -8.95 1.04
C LEU A 288 -23.33 -7.41 1.07
N LYS A 289 -22.15 -6.79 0.91
CA LYS A 289 -21.99 -5.33 0.87
C LYS A 289 -21.00 -4.96 -0.23
N ILE A 290 -21.25 -3.84 -0.88
CA ILE A 290 -20.38 -3.29 -1.93
C ILE A 290 -20.32 -1.77 -1.75
N GLN A 291 -19.11 -1.20 -1.82
CA GLN A 291 -18.90 0.25 -1.82
C GLN A 291 -17.76 0.64 -2.75
N LEU A 292 -17.94 1.74 -3.45
CA LEU A 292 -16.93 2.38 -4.29
C LEU A 292 -16.29 3.55 -3.55
N PHE A 293 -14.99 3.72 -3.75
CA PHE A 293 -14.19 4.81 -3.21
C PHE A 293 -13.45 5.53 -4.34
N ASP A 294 -13.65 6.84 -4.47
CA ASP A 294 -12.92 7.66 -5.44
C ASP A 294 -11.50 7.94 -4.92
N MET A 295 -10.65 6.91 -5.03
CA MET A 295 -9.26 6.96 -4.57
C MET A 295 -8.41 7.90 -5.43
N PHE A 296 -8.76 8.07 -6.70
CA PHE A 296 -7.99 8.82 -7.69
C PHE A 296 -8.89 9.84 -8.40
N PRO A 297 -9.30 10.94 -7.72
CA PRO A 297 -10.20 11.95 -8.30
C PRO A 297 -9.69 12.48 -9.63
N GLN A 298 -10.60 12.81 -10.54
CA GLN A 298 -10.32 13.28 -11.90
C GLN A 298 -9.66 12.22 -12.82
N THR A 299 -9.70 10.96 -12.43
CA THR A 299 -9.25 9.83 -13.28
C THR A 299 -10.35 8.78 -13.43
N SER A 300 -10.13 7.78 -14.28
CA SER A 300 -11.02 6.61 -14.40
C SER A 300 -10.72 5.51 -13.37
N HIS A 301 -9.84 5.78 -12.40
CA HIS A 301 -9.42 4.80 -11.41
C HIS A 301 -10.12 5.02 -10.07
N TYR A 302 -10.58 3.95 -9.48
CA TYR A 302 -11.29 3.93 -8.19
C TYR A 302 -10.95 2.64 -7.44
N GLU A 303 -11.32 2.57 -6.18
CA GLU A 303 -11.22 1.36 -5.35
C GLU A 303 -12.63 0.84 -5.07
N VAL A 304 -12.82 -0.48 -5.10
CA VAL A 304 -14.08 -1.14 -4.74
C VAL A 304 -13.84 -2.08 -3.58
N LEU A 305 -14.63 -1.95 -2.52
CA LEU A 305 -14.66 -2.87 -1.40
C LEU A 305 -15.92 -3.72 -1.46
N VAL A 306 -15.73 -5.04 -1.33
CA VAL A 306 -16.83 -6.01 -1.33
C VAL A 306 -16.69 -6.92 -0.13
N LEU A 307 -17.74 -7.04 0.67
CA LEU A 307 -17.85 -8.11 1.67
C LEU A 307 -18.66 -9.25 1.07
N LEU A 308 -18.06 -10.41 0.95
CA LEU A 308 -18.68 -11.63 0.48
C LEU A 308 -19.04 -12.52 1.67
N VAL A 309 -20.20 -13.16 1.60
CA VAL A 309 -20.63 -14.17 2.56
C VAL A 309 -20.78 -15.52 1.89
N ARG A 310 -20.38 -16.58 2.58
CA ARG A 310 -20.55 -17.95 2.11
C ARG A 310 -22.03 -18.29 1.93
N LYS A 311 -22.39 -18.86 0.79
CA LYS A 311 -23.75 -19.36 0.53
C LYS A 311 -24.05 -20.53 1.47
N ILE A 312 -25.15 -20.48 2.19
CA ILE A 312 -25.66 -21.62 2.93
C ILE A 312 -26.28 -22.57 1.91
N ILE A 313 -25.62 -23.70 1.66
CA ILE A 313 -26.22 -24.76 0.85
C ILE A 313 -27.26 -25.42 1.76
N SER A 314 -28.55 -25.06 1.60
CA SER A 314 -29.63 -25.83 2.18
C SER A 314 -29.53 -27.26 1.63
N ARG A 315 -29.05 -28.22 2.43
CA ARG A 315 -29.23 -29.62 2.08
C ARG A 315 -30.76 -29.82 1.96
N LYS A 316 -31.27 -29.94 0.74
CA LYS A 316 -32.62 -30.50 0.55
C LYS A 316 -32.56 -31.87 1.22
N VAL A 317 -33.23 -31.98 2.35
CA VAL A 317 -33.61 -33.29 2.90
C VAL A 317 -34.48 -33.92 1.83
N ILE A 318 -33.93 -34.87 1.10
CA ILE A 318 -34.75 -35.78 0.27
C ILE A 318 -35.43 -36.66 1.30
N LEU A 319 -36.70 -36.37 1.54
CA LEU A 319 -37.63 -37.25 2.25
C LEU A 319 -37.96 -38.45 1.38
#